data_a15629f96f1f4b5105b9a771e2bddcd8
#
_entry.id   a15629f96f1f4b5105b9a771e2bddcd8
#
_cell.length_a   1.000
_cell.length_b   1.000
_cell.length_c   1.000
_cell.angle_alpha   90.00
_cell.angle_beta   90.00
_cell.angle_gamma   90.00
#
_symmetry.space_group_name_H-M   'P 1'
#
loop_
_entity.id
_entity.type
_entity.pdbx_description
1 polymer ?
#
loop_
_entity_poly.entity_id
_entity_poly.type
_entity_poly.pdbx_seq_one_letter_code
_entity_poly.pdbx_strand_id
1 'polypeptide(L)'
;NAVLHLLAMAHSIGIDLDLDDFTRIGKVTPVLADIKPFGVHFMSELNAIGGIAPMMKMMLKEGLLHGDCLTVTGKTLAENLQEISPYPDNQKIILPLSKPVKDSSHLRILYGNLAPEGAVAKITGKEGTLFTGNAKVFNSEEEGMAAILEKKIVEGDVVVIRFEGPQGGPGMREMLKPTSAIMGQGLGDKVAFITDGRFSGGTHGF
;
A
#
# COMPACT_ATOMS: atom_id res chain seq x y z
N ASN A 1 -2.51 2.01 3.73
CA ASN A 1 -2.70 1.38 5.05
C ASN A 1 -1.42 1.45 5.89
N ALA A 2 -0.34 0.76 5.48
CA ALA A 2 0.91 0.75 6.27
C ALA A 2 1.48 2.14 6.56
N VAL A 3 1.46 3.07 5.61
CA VAL A 3 1.94 4.45 5.80
C VAL A 3 1.18 5.12 6.95
N LEU A 4 -0.15 5.08 6.92
CA LEU A 4 -0.98 5.72 7.95
C LEU A 4 -0.73 5.13 9.35
N HIS A 5 -0.61 3.80 9.45
CA HIS A 5 -0.31 3.15 10.72
C HIS A 5 1.10 3.45 11.24
N LEU A 6 2.11 3.49 10.37
CA LEU A 6 3.48 3.82 10.77
C LEU A 6 3.58 5.25 11.28
N LEU A 7 2.93 6.21 10.62
CA LEU A 7 2.85 7.60 11.11
C LEU A 7 2.17 7.68 12.47
N ALA A 8 1.06 6.97 12.68
CA ALA A 8 0.36 6.94 13.96
C ALA A 8 1.22 6.33 15.08
N MET A 9 1.94 5.24 14.80
CA MET A 9 2.86 4.62 15.76
C MET A 9 4.04 5.54 16.09
N ALA A 10 4.66 6.15 15.09
CA ALA A 10 5.76 7.09 15.27
C ALA A 10 5.33 8.27 16.13
N HIS A 11 4.18 8.88 15.84
CA HIS A 11 3.61 9.94 16.64
C HIS A 11 3.38 9.54 18.10
N SER A 12 2.85 8.34 18.33
CA SER A 12 2.55 7.84 19.69
C SER A 12 3.79 7.65 20.58
N ILE A 13 4.96 7.44 19.98
CA ILE A 13 6.23 7.24 20.70
C ILE A 13 7.22 8.39 20.51
N GLY A 14 6.78 9.50 19.92
CA GLY A 14 7.59 10.71 19.75
C GLY A 14 8.73 10.57 18.74
N ILE A 15 8.59 9.69 17.74
CA ILE A 15 9.53 9.58 16.62
C ILE A 15 9.08 10.53 15.51
N ASP A 16 10.01 11.32 15.01
CA ASP A 16 9.82 12.18 13.85
C ASP A 16 9.83 11.33 12.56
N LEU A 17 8.66 11.12 12.01
CA LEU A 17 8.42 10.42 10.75
C LEU A 17 7.32 11.14 9.98
N ASP A 18 7.59 11.55 8.77
CA ASP A 18 6.65 12.25 7.92
C ASP A 18 6.35 11.51 6.59
N LEU A 19 5.44 12.09 5.79
CA LEU A 19 5.07 11.53 4.49
C LEU A 19 6.22 11.58 3.48
N ASP A 20 7.09 12.56 3.56
CA ASP A 20 8.21 12.72 2.62
C ASP A 20 9.31 11.69 2.84
N ASP A 21 9.42 11.11 4.04
CA ASP A 21 10.28 9.95 4.29
C ASP A 21 9.89 8.76 3.41
N PHE A 22 8.59 8.51 3.27
CA PHE A 22 8.09 7.45 2.36
C PHE A 22 8.42 7.75 0.90
N THR A 23 8.37 9.02 0.50
CA THR A 23 8.79 9.44 -0.85
C THR A 23 10.29 9.22 -1.06
N ARG A 24 11.11 9.64 -0.10
CA ARG A 24 12.57 9.54 -0.16
C ARG A 24 13.03 8.08 -0.21
N ILE A 25 12.54 7.27 0.73
CA ILE A 25 12.87 5.83 0.80
C ILE A 25 12.30 5.08 -0.41
N GLY A 26 11.06 5.39 -0.79
CA GLY A 26 10.39 4.73 -1.91
C GLY A 26 11.06 4.94 -3.27
N LYS A 27 11.81 6.01 -3.46
CA LYS A 27 12.58 6.25 -4.70
C LYS A 27 13.72 5.25 -4.91
N VAL A 28 14.32 4.77 -3.82
CA VAL A 28 15.49 3.88 -3.85
C VAL A 28 15.16 2.44 -3.48
N THR A 29 13.94 2.16 -3.06
CA THR A 29 13.51 0.81 -2.67
C THR A 29 12.67 0.18 -3.77
N PRO A 30 13.18 -0.84 -4.46
CA PRO A 30 12.45 -1.51 -5.53
C PRO A 30 11.34 -2.42 -5.01
N VAL A 31 10.37 -2.73 -5.88
CA VAL A 31 9.40 -3.80 -5.64
C VAL A 31 9.98 -5.12 -6.13
N LEU A 32 10.22 -6.03 -5.21
CA LEU A 32 10.84 -7.34 -5.49
C LEU A 32 9.82 -8.47 -5.53
N ALA A 33 8.73 -8.35 -4.80
CA ALA A 33 7.76 -9.40 -4.61
C ALA A 33 6.64 -9.36 -5.66
N ASP A 34 6.51 -10.43 -6.45
CA ASP A 34 5.43 -10.62 -7.41
C ASP A 34 4.22 -11.32 -6.75
N ILE A 35 3.62 -10.65 -5.76
CA ILE A 35 2.59 -11.19 -4.87
C ILE A 35 1.26 -10.45 -5.06
N LYS A 36 0.16 -11.20 -4.99
CA LYS A 36 -1.20 -10.62 -5.01
C LYS A 36 -1.41 -9.61 -3.89
N PRO A 37 -2.26 -8.58 -4.12
CA PRO A 37 -3.20 -8.39 -5.24
C PRO A 37 -2.57 -7.86 -6.54
N PHE A 38 -1.37 -7.31 -6.49
CA PHE A 38 -0.69 -6.76 -7.67
C PHE A 38 -0.11 -7.85 -8.58
N GLY A 39 0.67 -8.77 -8.01
CA GLY A 39 1.36 -9.85 -8.69
C GLY A 39 0.50 -11.11 -8.85
N VAL A 40 1.15 -12.23 -9.18
CA VAL A 40 0.47 -13.49 -9.50
C VAL A 40 0.52 -14.51 -8.37
N HIS A 41 1.52 -14.46 -7.50
CA HIS A 41 1.75 -15.43 -6.44
C HIS A 41 0.99 -15.10 -5.14
N PHE A 42 0.82 -16.10 -4.27
CA PHE A 42 0.19 -15.95 -2.96
C PHE A 42 1.23 -15.88 -1.82
N MET A 43 0.87 -15.29 -0.69
CA MET A 43 1.72 -15.26 0.51
C MET A 43 2.08 -16.66 1.02
N SER A 44 1.20 -17.65 0.83
CA SER A 44 1.49 -19.05 1.18
C SER A 44 2.65 -19.63 0.37
N GLU A 45 2.76 -19.26 -0.92
CA GLU A 45 3.87 -19.68 -1.78
C GLU A 45 5.18 -19.02 -1.33
N LEU A 46 5.15 -17.72 -0.97
CA LEU A 46 6.31 -17.04 -0.40
C LEU A 46 6.77 -17.72 0.91
N ASN A 47 5.81 -18.04 1.79
CA ASN A 47 6.13 -18.73 3.04
C ASN A 47 6.80 -20.10 2.79
N ALA A 48 6.35 -20.84 1.78
CA ALA A 48 6.90 -22.15 1.43
C ALA A 48 8.38 -22.10 0.97
N ILE A 49 8.84 -20.96 0.42
CA ILE A 49 10.23 -20.78 -0.03
C ILE A 49 11.13 -20.07 0.99
N GLY A 50 10.66 -19.81 2.21
CA GLY A 50 11.45 -19.20 3.29
C GLY A 50 10.93 -17.86 3.82
N GLY A 51 9.76 -17.42 3.35
CA GLY A 51 9.13 -16.18 3.83
C GLY A 51 9.89 -14.93 3.42
N ILE A 52 9.87 -13.91 4.27
CA ILE A 52 10.49 -12.60 3.98
C ILE A 52 11.97 -12.49 4.40
N ALA A 53 12.45 -13.37 5.27
CA ALA A 53 13.79 -13.25 5.85
C ALA A 53 14.91 -13.32 4.79
N PRO A 54 14.87 -14.21 3.77
CA PRO A 54 15.89 -14.20 2.72
C PRO A 54 15.86 -12.91 1.89
N MET A 55 14.69 -12.30 1.65
CA MET A 55 14.59 -11.00 0.97
C MET A 55 15.24 -9.90 1.81
N MET A 56 14.97 -9.87 3.12
CA MET A 56 15.61 -8.92 4.02
C MET A 56 17.14 -9.08 4.03
N LYS A 57 17.65 -10.31 3.98
CA LYS A 57 19.09 -10.58 3.87
C LYS A 57 19.67 -10.04 2.55
N MET A 58 18.96 -10.19 1.42
CA MET A 58 19.34 -9.59 0.14
C MET A 58 19.39 -8.05 0.23
N MET A 59 18.34 -7.44 0.78
CA MET A 59 18.26 -5.99 0.93
C MET A 59 19.35 -5.44 1.88
N LEU A 60 19.64 -6.16 2.96
CA LEU A 60 20.71 -5.80 3.90
C LEU A 60 22.09 -5.79 3.20
N LYS A 61 22.36 -6.81 2.38
CA LYS A 61 23.61 -6.91 1.61
C LYS A 61 23.83 -5.73 0.66
N GLU A 62 22.75 -5.20 0.11
CA GLU A 62 22.77 -4.05 -0.81
C GLU A 62 22.62 -2.69 -0.09
N GLY A 63 22.67 -2.67 1.24
CA GLY A 63 22.62 -1.44 2.04
C GLY A 63 21.23 -0.77 2.10
N LEU A 64 20.18 -1.49 1.77
CA LEU A 64 18.79 -1.00 1.82
C LEU A 64 18.15 -1.16 3.20
N LEU A 65 18.81 -1.81 4.15
CA LEU A 65 18.37 -1.99 5.53
C LEU A 65 19.49 -1.64 6.51
N HIS A 66 19.12 -1.14 7.68
CA HIS A 66 20.03 -0.87 8.80
C HIS A 66 20.23 -2.16 9.62
N GLY A 67 21.39 -2.79 9.44
CA GLY A 67 21.71 -4.08 10.06
C GLY A 67 22.01 -4.01 11.56
N ASP A 68 22.41 -2.85 12.05
CA ASP A 68 22.81 -2.57 13.43
C ASP A 68 21.62 -2.31 14.38
N CYS A 69 20.42 -2.14 13.82
CA CYS A 69 19.22 -1.92 14.63
C CYS A 69 18.87 -3.14 15.49
N LEU A 70 18.66 -2.89 16.79
CA LEU A 70 18.22 -3.91 17.74
C LEU A 70 16.79 -4.36 17.43
N THR A 71 16.54 -5.66 17.52
CA THR A 71 15.24 -6.28 17.31
C THR A 71 14.65 -6.83 18.60
N VAL A 72 13.39 -7.29 18.52
CA VAL A 72 12.68 -7.91 19.68
C VAL A 72 13.34 -9.20 20.20
N THR A 73 14.25 -9.79 19.44
CA THR A 73 15.01 -10.99 19.86
C THR A 73 16.17 -10.66 20.81
N GLY A 74 16.46 -9.37 21.03
CA GLY A 74 17.65 -8.92 21.75
C GLY A 74 18.94 -8.95 20.93
N LYS A 75 18.84 -9.30 19.64
CA LYS A 75 19.92 -9.27 18.65
C LYS A 75 19.69 -8.20 17.62
N THR A 76 20.73 -7.78 16.91
CA THR A 76 20.60 -6.88 15.79
C THR A 76 19.91 -7.55 14.59
N LEU A 77 19.44 -6.76 13.63
CA LEU A 77 18.86 -7.29 12.40
C LEU A 77 19.89 -8.14 11.62
N ALA A 78 21.13 -7.67 11.51
CA ALA A 78 22.20 -8.41 10.84
C ALA A 78 22.45 -9.77 11.49
N GLU A 79 22.55 -9.84 12.84
CA GLU A 79 22.73 -11.09 13.56
C GLU A 79 21.57 -12.07 13.32
N ASN A 80 20.32 -11.59 13.33
CA ASN A 80 19.15 -12.43 13.05
C ASN A 80 19.12 -12.97 11.62
N LEU A 81 19.68 -12.24 10.66
CA LEU A 81 19.70 -12.65 9.26
C LEU A 81 20.93 -13.50 8.88
N GLN A 82 21.93 -13.62 9.76
CA GLN A 82 23.21 -14.30 9.47
C GLN A 82 22.99 -15.73 8.97
N GLU A 83 22.21 -16.53 9.68
CA GLU A 83 21.97 -17.95 9.41
C GLU A 83 20.82 -18.20 8.43
N ILE A 84 20.18 -17.15 7.90
CA ILE A 84 19.09 -17.31 6.93
C ILE A 84 19.65 -17.79 5.60
N SER A 85 19.12 -18.91 5.11
CA SER A 85 19.45 -19.45 3.79
C SER A 85 18.89 -18.56 2.67
N PRO A 86 19.55 -18.47 1.51
CA PRO A 86 18.99 -17.79 0.35
C PRO A 86 17.74 -18.51 -0.17
N TYR A 87 16.95 -17.81 -1.01
CA TYR A 87 15.87 -18.46 -1.74
C TYR A 87 16.38 -19.56 -2.68
N PRO A 88 15.56 -20.57 -3.01
CA PRO A 88 15.88 -21.54 -4.06
C PRO A 88 16.12 -20.82 -5.41
N ASP A 89 17.11 -21.29 -6.18
CA ASP A 89 17.53 -20.62 -7.42
C ASP A 89 16.45 -20.51 -8.50
N ASN A 90 15.49 -21.43 -8.52
CA ASN A 90 14.43 -21.50 -9.54
C ASN A 90 13.11 -20.82 -9.13
N GLN A 91 13.05 -20.18 -7.96
CA GLN A 91 11.84 -19.46 -7.53
C GLN A 91 11.63 -18.19 -8.37
N LYS A 92 10.38 -17.74 -8.49
CA LYS A 92 9.97 -16.56 -9.29
C LYS A 92 9.12 -15.56 -8.50
N ILE A 93 9.01 -15.77 -7.20
CA ILE A 93 8.14 -14.97 -6.32
C ILE A 93 8.84 -13.69 -5.89
N ILE A 94 10.11 -13.80 -5.50
CA ILE A 94 10.97 -12.65 -5.15
C ILE A 94 12.02 -12.49 -6.24
N LEU A 95 11.94 -11.39 -6.96
CA LEU A 95 12.86 -11.09 -8.04
C LEU A 95 14.17 -10.51 -7.49
N PRO A 96 15.31 -10.71 -8.19
CA PRO A 96 16.58 -10.15 -7.78
C PRO A 96 16.58 -8.63 -7.91
N LEU A 97 17.38 -7.95 -7.08
CA LEU A 97 17.55 -6.49 -7.12
C LEU A 97 18.04 -5.96 -8.47
N SER A 98 18.75 -6.78 -9.24
CA SER A 98 19.20 -6.45 -10.61
C SER A 98 18.10 -6.44 -11.65
N LYS A 99 16.93 -7.06 -11.34
CA LYS A 99 15.76 -7.12 -12.22
C LYS A 99 14.48 -7.16 -11.39
N PRO A 100 14.15 -6.07 -10.70
CA PRO A 100 12.97 -6.02 -9.84
C PRO A 100 11.67 -6.01 -10.66
N VAL A 101 10.54 -6.21 -9.99
CA VAL A 101 9.20 -6.01 -10.58
C VAL A 101 9.03 -4.54 -11.00
N LYS A 102 9.53 -3.62 -10.18
CA LYS A 102 9.54 -2.18 -10.42
C LYS A 102 10.72 -1.56 -9.68
N ASP A 103 11.39 -0.58 -10.30
CA ASP A 103 12.60 0.04 -9.76
C ASP A 103 12.38 0.93 -8.53
N SER A 104 11.13 1.23 -8.21
CA SER A 104 10.76 2.07 -7.06
C SER A 104 9.45 1.62 -6.44
N SER A 105 9.16 2.07 -5.22
CA SER A 105 7.92 1.75 -4.49
C SER A 105 6.65 2.00 -5.28
N HIS A 106 5.62 1.20 -5.03
CA HIS A 106 4.24 1.46 -5.47
C HIS A 106 3.57 2.60 -4.70
N LEU A 107 4.04 2.90 -3.49
CA LEU A 107 3.49 3.98 -2.68
C LEU A 107 3.94 5.33 -3.22
N ARG A 108 2.98 6.24 -3.37
CA ARG A 108 3.20 7.63 -3.79
C ARG A 108 2.52 8.55 -2.81
N ILE A 109 3.23 9.58 -2.40
CA ILE A 109 2.64 10.69 -1.66
C ILE A 109 2.26 11.77 -2.66
N LEU A 110 1.01 12.19 -2.59
CA LEU A 110 0.43 13.18 -3.49
C LEU A 110 0.02 14.41 -2.70
N TYR A 111 0.28 15.60 -3.24
CA TYR A 111 -0.12 16.88 -2.68
C TYR A 111 -0.96 17.66 -3.69
N GLY A 112 -1.94 18.38 -3.22
CA GLY A 112 -2.80 19.20 -4.06
C GLY A 112 -3.87 19.93 -3.25
N ASN A 113 -4.70 20.71 -3.91
CA ASN A 113 -5.75 21.50 -3.26
C ASN A 113 -6.83 20.62 -2.57
N LEU A 114 -7.00 19.37 -3.00
CA LEU A 114 -7.90 18.41 -2.36
C LEU A 114 -7.27 17.80 -1.09
N ALA A 115 -5.97 17.61 -1.08
CA ALA A 115 -5.21 17.04 0.03
C ALA A 115 -3.93 17.85 0.26
N PRO A 116 -4.01 19.07 0.83
CA PRO A 116 -2.86 19.96 1.01
C PRO A 116 -1.83 19.41 2.00
N GLU A 117 -2.27 18.62 2.97
CA GLU A 117 -1.40 17.94 3.94
C GLU A 117 -0.88 16.56 3.44
N GLY A 118 -1.23 16.20 2.24
CA GLY A 118 -0.81 14.97 1.57
C GLY A 118 -1.85 13.86 1.56
N ALA A 119 -1.71 12.99 0.57
CA ALA A 119 -2.49 11.76 0.42
C ALA A 119 -1.57 10.62 0.00
N VAL A 120 -1.97 9.40 0.30
CA VAL A 120 -1.24 8.19 -0.07
C VAL A 120 -1.96 7.49 -1.22
N ALA A 121 -1.25 7.28 -2.32
CA ALA A 121 -1.72 6.46 -3.43
C ALA A 121 -0.81 5.25 -3.63
N LYS A 122 -1.41 4.14 -4.08
CA LYS A 122 -0.68 2.96 -4.54
C LYS A 122 -0.71 2.96 -6.08
N ILE A 123 0.42 3.28 -6.69
CA ILE A 123 0.56 3.36 -8.16
C ILE A 123 1.35 2.16 -8.65
N THR A 124 0.66 1.16 -9.15
CA THR A 124 1.28 -0.08 -9.65
C THR A 124 1.77 0.05 -11.10
N GLY A 125 1.22 1.01 -11.84
CA GLY A 125 1.46 1.22 -13.26
C GLY A 125 0.31 0.73 -14.16
N LYS A 126 -0.76 0.21 -13.56
CA LYS A 126 -1.97 -0.23 -14.27
C LYS A 126 -3.08 0.83 -14.25
N GLU A 127 -3.02 1.75 -13.29
CA GLU A 127 -4.08 2.72 -12.98
C GLU A 127 -4.05 3.99 -13.84
N GLY A 128 -2.99 4.20 -14.60
CA GLY A 128 -2.76 5.48 -15.29
C GLY A 128 -2.22 6.56 -14.34
N THR A 129 -2.05 7.77 -14.88
CA THR A 129 -1.48 8.91 -14.15
C THR A 129 -2.43 10.10 -14.04
N LEU A 130 -3.57 10.05 -14.70
CA LEU A 130 -4.59 11.10 -14.71
C LEU A 130 -5.98 10.49 -14.76
N PHE A 131 -6.86 10.98 -13.90
CA PHE A 131 -8.28 10.70 -13.96
C PHE A 131 -9.06 12.02 -13.82
N THR A 132 -10.07 12.21 -14.65
CA THR A 132 -10.96 13.38 -14.60
C THR A 132 -12.39 12.90 -14.59
N GLY A 133 -13.19 13.39 -13.64
CA GLY A 133 -14.56 12.94 -13.50
C GLY A 133 -15.38 13.81 -12.56
N ASN A 134 -16.68 13.52 -12.49
CA ASN A 134 -17.61 14.20 -11.58
C ASN A 134 -17.53 13.59 -10.18
N ALA A 135 -17.29 14.41 -9.17
CA ALA A 135 -17.26 13.95 -7.78
C ALA A 135 -18.66 13.60 -7.28
N LYS A 136 -18.81 12.38 -6.77
CA LYS A 136 -19.97 11.93 -5.98
C LYS A 136 -19.54 11.76 -4.54
N VAL A 137 -19.98 12.71 -3.69
CA VAL A 137 -19.49 12.86 -2.33
C VAL A 137 -20.49 12.26 -1.35
N PHE A 138 -20.02 11.41 -0.45
CA PHE A 138 -20.76 10.74 0.60
C PHE A 138 -20.14 11.03 1.96
N ASN A 139 -20.97 11.20 2.99
CA ASN A 139 -20.54 11.56 4.33
C ASN A 139 -20.30 10.34 5.24
N SER A 140 -20.44 9.14 4.71
CA SER A 140 -20.10 7.88 5.40
C SER A 140 -19.91 6.74 4.40
N GLU A 141 -19.27 5.65 4.85
CA GLU A 141 -19.17 4.42 4.07
C GLU A 141 -20.55 3.85 3.73
N GLU A 142 -21.51 3.94 4.67
CA GLU A 142 -22.86 3.44 4.50
C GLU A 142 -23.59 4.15 3.37
N GLU A 143 -23.52 5.49 3.31
CA GLU A 143 -24.13 6.28 2.22
C GLU A 143 -23.48 5.92 0.86
N GLY A 144 -22.15 5.85 0.82
CA GLY A 144 -21.41 5.47 -0.38
C GLY A 144 -21.78 4.06 -0.83
N MET A 145 -21.82 3.11 0.08
CA MET A 145 -22.18 1.71 -0.20
C MET A 145 -23.62 1.59 -0.73
N ALA A 146 -24.58 2.30 -0.13
CA ALA A 146 -25.96 2.33 -0.61
C ALA A 146 -26.02 2.84 -2.06
N ALA A 147 -25.33 3.94 -2.36
CA ALA A 147 -25.30 4.51 -3.72
C ALA A 147 -24.68 3.55 -4.75
N ILE A 148 -23.63 2.80 -4.35
CA ILE A 148 -23.00 1.79 -5.21
C ILE A 148 -23.98 0.65 -5.49
N LEU A 149 -24.64 0.10 -4.46
CA LEU A 149 -25.62 -0.98 -4.60
C LEU A 149 -26.82 -0.58 -5.46
N GLU A 150 -27.28 0.67 -5.34
CA GLU A 150 -28.35 1.24 -6.14
C GLU A 150 -27.90 1.62 -7.57
N LYS A 151 -26.64 1.31 -7.95
CA LYS A 151 -26.06 1.61 -9.28
C LYS A 151 -26.09 3.09 -9.64
N LYS A 152 -25.97 3.97 -8.64
CA LYS A 152 -25.87 5.42 -8.83
C LYS A 152 -24.45 5.87 -9.23
N ILE A 153 -23.46 4.98 -9.07
CA ILE A 153 -22.08 5.19 -9.54
C ILE A 153 -21.98 4.67 -10.96
N VAL A 154 -21.44 5.49 -11.84
CA VAL A 154 -21.26 5.18 -13.25
C VAL A 154 -19.84 5.44 -13.71
N GLU A 155 -19.47 4.93 -14.88
CA GLU A 155 -18.18 5.19 -15.51
C GLU A 155 -17.88 6.70 -15.58
N GLY A 156 -16.68 7.10 -15.21
CA GLY A 156 -16.23 8.50 -15.19
C GLY A 156 -16.49 9.22 -13.86
N ASP A 157 -17.13 8.57 -12.88
CA ASP A 157 -17.31 9.20 -11.56
C ASP A 157 -16.06 9.14 -10.69
N VAL A 158 -15.90 10.13 -9.82
CA VAL A 158 -14.96 10.13 -8.69
C VAL A 158 -15.76 9.91 -7.42
N VAL A 159 -15.69 8.73 -6.83
CA VAL A 159 -16.33 8.42 -5.56
C VAL A 159 -15.52 9.00 -4.41
N VAL A 160 -16.13 9.85 -3.59
CA VAL A 160 -15.49 10.48 -2.43
C VAL A 160 -16.28 10.10 -1.17
N ILE A 161 -15.66 9.30 -0.30
CA ILE A 161 -16.23 8.98 1.03
C ILE A 161 -15.40 9.72 2.08
N ARG A 162 -16.03 10.59 2.84
CA ARG A 162 -15.41 11.46 3.84
C ARG A 162 -15.97 11.24 5.23
N PHE A 163 -15.28 11.79 6.24
CA PHE A 163 -15.57 11.67 7.67
C PHE A 163 -15.40 10.25 8.24
N GLU A 164 -14.55 9.45 7.59
CA GLU A 164 -14.15 8.12 8.04
C GLU A 164 -12.72 8.11 8.62
N GLY A 165 -12.04 9.25 8.55
CA GLY A 165 -10.70 9.47 9.08
C GLY A 165 -10.68 9.78 10.59
N PRO A 166 -9.50 10.03 11.16
CA PRO A 166 -9.33 10.29 12.61
C PRO A 166 -9.84 11.66 13.06
N GLN A 167 -10.01 12.63 12.15
CA GLN A 167 -10.56 13.94 12.47
C GLN A 167 -12.05 13.97 12.13
N GLY A 168 -12.89 13.84 13.15
CA GLY A 168 -14.33 13.91 13.01
C GLY A 168 -15.04 12.66 12.56
N GLY A 169 -14.31 11.54 12.46
CA GLY A 169 -14.84 10.23 12.10
C GLY A 169 -14.33 9.11 13.03
N PRO A 170 -14.67 7.84 12.74
CA PRO A 170 -14.29 6.69 13.56
C PRO A 170 -12.79 6.36 13.52
N GLY A 171 -12.04 6.97 12.61
CA GLY A 171 -10.59 6.81 12.45
C GLY A 171 -10.19 5.62 11.59
N MET A 172 -9.50 5.88 10.48
CA MET A 172 -8.88 4.90 9.58
C MET A 172 -9.79 3.72 9.18
N ARG A 173 -11.08 3.97 8.98
CA ARG A 173 -12.04 2.95 8.54
C ARG A 173 -11.65 2.42 7.16
N GLU A 174 -11.75 1.10 6.98
CA GLU A 174 -11.32 0.43 5.76
C GLU A 174 -12.44 0.39 4.70
N MET A 175 -12.12 0.79 3.48
CA MET A 175 -13.06 0.87 2.35
C MET A 175 -13.13 -0.42 1.53
N LEU A 176 -12.97 -1.59 2.14
CA LEU A 176 -12.99 -2.87 1.41
C LEU A 176 -14.36 -3.18 0.80
N LYS A 177 -15.45 -2.92 1.54
CA LYS A 177 -16.80 -3.21 1.05
C LYS A 177 -17.17 -2.36 -0.18
N PRO A 178 -17.03 -1.01 -0.13
CA PRO A 178 -17.31 -0.17 -1.30
C PRO A 178 -16.44 -0.53 -2.50
N THR A 179 -15.13 -0.72 -2.31
CA THR A 179 -14.23 -1.05 -3.42
C THR A 179 -14.54 -2.41 -4.02
N SER A 180 -14.87 -3.43 -3.20
CA SER A 180 -15.29 -4.74 -3.69
C SER A 180 -16.60 -4.68 -4.46
N ALA A 181 -17.55 -3.86 -4.03
CA ALA A 181 -18.84 -3.68 -4.72
C ALA A 181 -18.66 -2.97 -6.08
N ILE A 182 -17.79 -1.96 -6.17
CA ILE A 182 -17.41 -1.30 -7.43
C ILE A 182 -16.77 -2.30 -8.39
N MET A 183 -15.82 -3.10 -7.91
CA MET A 183 -15.19 -4.17 -8.70
C MET A 183 -16.23 -5.18 -9.19
N GLY A 184 -17.15 -5.60 -8.31
CA GLY A 184 -18.22 -6.54 -8.66
C GLY A 184 -19.20 -6.02 -9.73
N GLN A 185 -19.30 -4.69 -9.88
CA GLN A 185 -20.09 -4.05 -10.95
C GLN A 185 -19.31 -3.81 -12.24
N GLY A 186 -18.03 -4.20 -12.30
CA GLY A 186 -17.16 -3.98 -13.47
C GLY A 186 -16.72 -2.53 -13.66
N LEU A 187 -16.70 -1.73 -12.59
CA LEU A 187 -16.33 -0.31 -12.61
C LEU A 187 -14.94 -0.03 -12.04
N GLY A 188 -14.17 -1.05 -11.67
CA GLY A 188 -12.91 -0.88 -10.94
C GLY A 188 -11.81 -0.12 -11.69
N ASP A 189 -11.81 -0.14 -13.01
CA ASP A 189 -10.88 0.60 -13.88
C ASP A 189 -11.54 1.85 -14.53
N LYS A 190 -12.78 2.16 -14.15
CA LYS A 190 -13.62 3.18 -14.79
C LYS A 190 -14.00 4.33 -13.88
N VAL A 191 -13.74 4.21 -12.59
CA VAL A 191 -14.00 5.24 -11.58
C VAL A 191 -12.74 5.46 -10.73
N ALA A 192 -12.60 6.66 -10.17
CA ALA A 192 -11.62 6.91 -9.12
C ALA A 192 -12.31 6.85 -7.75
N PHE A 193 -11.56 6.48 -6.71
CA PHE A 193 -12.06 6.40 -5.34
C PHE A 193 -11.12 7.14 -4.37
N ILE A 194 -11.66 8.05 -3.58
CA ILE A 194 -10.95 8.87 -2.61
C ILE A 194 -11.64 8.77 -1.25
N THR A 195 -10.87 8.67 -0.18
CA THR A 195 -11.38 8.67 1.19
C THR A 195 -10.37 9.25 2.18
N ASP A 196 -10.83 9.83 3.26
CA ASP A 196 -10.02 10.16 4.45
C ASP A 196 -9.91 8.99 5.45
N GLY A 197 -10.58 7.87 5.16
CA GLY A 197 -10.34 6.57 5.76
C GLY A 197 -9.09 5.91 5.18
N ARG A 198 -9.13 4.60 4.92
CA ARG A 198 -8.01 3.85 4.34
C ARG A 198 -8.44 2.74 3.38
N PHE A 199 -7.52 2.31 2.55
CA PHE A 199 -7.67 1.12 1.71
C PHE A 199 -6.90 -0.06 2.30
N SER A 200 -7.44 -1.27 2.19
CA SER A 200 -6.77 -2.49 2.62
C SER A 200 -5.67 -2.93 1.65
N GLY A 201 -4.78 -3.81 2.12
CA GLY A 201 -3.77 -4.46 1.28
C GLY A 201 -4.37 -5.36 0.20
N GLY A 202 -5.63 -5.81 0.37
CA GLY A 202 -6.35 -6.63 -0.60
C GLY A 202 -7.06 -5.83 -1.70
N THR A 203 -7.09 -4.50 -1.60
CA THR A 203 -7.73 -3.64 -2.60
C THR A 203 -6.88 -3.57 -3.87
N HIS A 204 -7.50 -3.83 -5.03
CA HIS A 204 -6.93 -3.47 -6.33
C HIS A 204 -6.92 -1.95 -6.49
N GLY A 205 -6.02 -1.40 -7.31
CA GLY A 205 -5.98 0.04 -7.57
C GLY A 205 -7.25 0.54 -8.29
N PHE A 206 -7.60 1.79 -8.03
CA PHE A 206 -8.71 2.53 -8.63
C PHE A 206 -8.22 3.83 -9.21
#